data_9addbb9125398f6ab0a922e9e40de738
#
_entry.id   9addbb9125398f6ab0a922e9e40de738
#
_cell.length_a   1.000
_cell.length_b   1.000
_cell.length_c   1.000
_cell.angle_alpha   90.00
_cell.angle_beta   90.00
_cell.angle_gamma   90.00
#
_symmetry.space_group_name_H-M   'P 1'
#
loop_
_entity.id
_entity.type
_entity.pdbx_description
1 polymer ?
#
loop_
_entity_poly.entity_id
_entity_poly.type
_entity_poly.pdbx_seq_one_letter_code
_entity_poly.pdbx_strand_id
1 'polypeptide(L)'
;MKLGIVGLPNVGKSTLFNSLTKAGAESANYPFCTIDPNVGVVTVPDKRLDVLGEMYHTKKIIPAAIEFVDIAGLVKGASKGEGLGNQFLANIREVDAIVHVVRCFENTNIVHVDGSIDPIRDIETINLELIFSDLEILERRIAKTVKLSRNDKAAAKELDLLNRVKAHLEDNKMAKSFVTDDEDEQEWLASYNLLTAKPVIFAANVSEDDLADDGANNEGVKAVREYAASEDCEVFVVCAEIEEEISQLDDDEKAMFLEELGLKAVSYTHLRAH
;
A
#
# COMPACT_ATOMS: atom_id res chain seq x y z
N MET A 1 2.95 0.67 -12.78
CA MET A 1 2.38 1.04 -11.46
C MET A 1 3.22 0.40 -10.39
N LYS A 2 3.62 1.16 -9.40
CA LYS A 2 4.52 0.73 -8.32
C LYS A 2 3.76 0.77 -7.00
N LEU A 3 3.63 -0.37 -6.29
CA LEU A 3 2.93 -0.50 -5.03
C LEU A 3 3.92 -0.75 -3.89
N GLY A 4 3.80 0.02 -2.80
CA GLY A 4 4.61 -0.17 -1.60
C GLY A 4 3.86 -0.99 -0.57
N ILE A 5 4.44 -2.12 -0.14
CA ILE A 5 3.88 -2.91 0.96
C ILE A 5 4.40 -2.34 2.27
N VAL A 6 3.49 -1.82 3.09
CA VAL A 6 3.81 -1.22 4.38
C VAL A 6 3.06 -1.90 5.53
N GLY A 7 3.51 -1.70 6.75
CA GLY A 7 2.88 -2.20 7.97
C GLY A 7 3.89 -2.27 9.11
N LEU A 8 3.43 -2.51 10.33
CA LEU A 8 4.28 -2.70 11.49
C LEU A 8 5.16 -3.96 11.36
N PRO A 9 6.21 -4.14 12.16
CA PRO A 9 6.94 -5.40 12.20
C PRO A 9 6.03 -6.57 12.58
N ASN A 10 6.33 -7.76 12.03
CA ASN A 10 5.64 -9.03 12.34
C ASN A 10 4.13 -9.08 11.99
N VAL A 11 3.68 -8.32 11.01
CA VAL A 11 2.30 -8.36 10.50
C VAL A 11 2.13 -9.24 9.26
N GLY A 12 3.23 -9.83 8.72
CA GLY A 12 3.21 -10.69 7.55
C GLY A 12 3.57 -10.00 6.22
N LYS A 13 4.15 -8.79 6.23
CA LYS A 13 4.52 -8.05 5.01
C LYS A 13 5.45 -8.81 4.07
N SER A 14 6.59 -9.27 4.60
CA SER A 14 7.61 -9.95 3.78
C SER A 14 7.12 -11.32 3.32
N THR A 15 6.27 -11.99 4.10
CA THR A 15 5.59 -13.23 3.70
C THR A 15 4.69 -12.96 2.50
N LEU A 16 3.83 -11.94 2.59
CA LEU A 16 2.97 -11.52 1.47
C LEU A 16 3.78 -11.08 0.25
N PHE A 17 4.83 -10.29 0.44
CA PHE A 17 5.71 -9.87 -0.66
C PHE A 17 6.34 -11.08 -1.37
N ASN A 18 6.87 -12.04 -0.60
CA ASN A 18 7.49 -13.24 -1.14
C ASN A 18 6.49 -14.11 -1.92
N SER A 19 5.27 -14.28 -1.40
CA SER A 19 4.23 -15.04 -2.09
C SER A 19 3.86 -14.40 -3.43
N LEU A 20 3.65 -13.09 -3.45
CA LEU A 20 3.32 -12.33 -4.66
C LEU A 20 4.43 -12.40 -5.71
N THR A 21 5.70 -12.28 -5.28
CA THR A 21 6.84 -12.21 -6.20
C THR A 21 7.32 -13.57 -6.68
N LYS A 22 7.19 -14.64 -5.87
CA LYS A 22 7.45 -16.02 -6.31
C LYS A 22 6.44 -16.49 -7.35
N ALA A 23 5.16 -16.20 -7.14
CA ALA A 23 4.11 -16.48 -8.12
C ALA A 23 4.34 -15.73 -9.47
N GLY A 24 5.11 -14.63 -9.43
CA GLY A 24 5.49 -13.85 -10.62
C GLY A 24 6.86 -14.22 -11.23
N ALA A 25 7.58 -15.21 -10.69
CA ALA A 25 8.93 -15.57 -11.15
C ALA A 25 9.00 -16.04 -12.62
N GLU A 26 7.89 -16.46 -13.23
CA GLU A 26 7.78 -16.68 -14.68
C GLU A 26 7.91 -15.38 -15.50
N SER A 27 7.81 -14.21 -14.85
CA SER A 27 7.97 -12.89 -15.48
C SER A 27 9.43 -12.43 -15.66
N ALA A 28 10.42 -13.27 -15.35
CA ALA A 28 11.87 -12.97 -15.47
C ALA A 28 12.35 -12.53 -16.87
N ASN A 29 11.47 -12.56 -17.87
CA ASN A 29 11.73 -12.07 -19.24
C ASN A 29 11.25 -10.64 -19.52
N TYR A 30 10.87 -9.87 -18.50
CA TYR A 30 10.49 -8.46 -18.68
C TYR A 30 11.75 -7.60 -18.93
N PRO A 31 11.85 -6.88 -20.06
CA PRO A 31 13.12 -6.30 -20.53
C PRO A 31 13.68 -5.14 -19.69
N PHE A 32 13.07 -4.75 -18.58
CA PHE A 32 13.48 -3.59 -17.77
C PHE A 32 13.44 -3.84 -16.24
N CYS A 33 13.44 -5.10 -15.79
CA CYS A 33 13.52 -5.40 -14.36
C CYS A 33 14.94 -5.19 -13.85
N THR A 34 15.13 -4.20 -12.99
CA THR A 34 16.28 -4.12 -12.09
C THR A 34 16.11 -5.20 -11.02
N ILE A 35 17.15 -6.01 -10.82
CA ILE A 35 17.18 -7.01 -9.74
C ILE A 35 17.51 -6.27 -8.44
N ASP A 36 16.50 -5.75 -7.79
CA ASP A 36 16.59 -5.24 -6.42
C ASP A 36 15.92 -6.28 -5.51
N PRO A 37 16.57 -6.74 -4.43
CA PRO A 37 16.02 -7.78 -3.56
C PRO A 37 14.69 -7.43 -2.89
N ASN A 38 14.32 -6.16 -2.88
CA ASN A 38 13.08 -5.66 -2.29
C ASN A 38 12.04 -5.24 -3.34
N VAL A 39 12.27 -5.53 -4.61
CA VAL A 39 11.34 -5.19 -5.71
C VAL A 39 10.97 -6.46 -6.46
N GLY A 40 9.67 -6.73 -6.52
CA GLY A 40 9.11 -7.83 -7.30
C GLY A 40 8.18 -7.32 -8.38
N VAL A 41 8.23 -7.91 -9.57
CA VAL A 41 7.35 -7.56 -10.68
C VAL A 41 6.39 -8.71 -10.93
N VAL A 42 5.10 -8.40 -10.91
CA VAL A 42 4.02 -9.35 -11.15
C VAL A 42 3.26 -8.94 -12.41
N THR A 43 3.14 -9.86 -13.35
CA THR A 43 2.32 -9.65 -14.54
C THR A 43 0.85 -9.81 -14.18
N VAL A 44 0.01 -8.93 -14.73
CA VAL A 44 -1.44 -9.00 -14.58
C VAL A 44 -1.99 -9.90 -15.70
N PRO A 45 -2.40 -11.15 -15.43
CA PRO A 45 -2.98 -12.02 -16.46
C PRO A 45 -4.32 -11.40 -16.92
N ASP A 46 -4.49 -11.29 -18.23
CA ASP A 46 -5.74 -10.80 -18.83
C ASP A 46 -6.10 -11.64 -20.07
N LYS A 47 -7.11 -12.50 -19.93
CA LYS A 47 -7.59 -13.39 -21.00
C LYS A 47 -8.03 -12.63 -22.27
N ARG A 48 -8.35 -11.34 -22.16
CA ARG A 48 -8.69 -10.50 -23.31
C ARG A 48 -7.49 -10.29 -24.23
N LEU A 49 -6.27 -10.27 -23.65
CA LEU A 49 -5.03 -10.14 -24.43
C LEU A 49 -4.78 -11.38 -25.29
N ASP A 50 -5.08 -12.58 -24.77
CA ASP A 50 -4.92 -13.83 -25.53
C ASP A 50 -5.90 -13.86 -26.71
N VAL A 51 -7.16 -13.53 -26.48
CA VAL A 51 -8.19 -13.43 -27.53
C VAL A 51 -7.81 -12.40 -28.60
N LEU A 52 -7.33 -11.22 -28.18
CA LEU A 52 -6.86 -10.19 -29.11
C LEU A 52 -5.59 -10.63 -29.86
N GLY A 53 -4.68 -11.31 -29.17
CA GLY A 53 -3.48 -11.87 -29.75
C GLY A 53 -3.77 -12.86 -30.88
N GLU A 54 -4.71 -13.76 -30.66
CA GLU A 54 -5.19 -14.71 -31.67
C GLU A 54 -5.91 -14.00 -32.83
N MET A 55 -6.81 -13.07 -32.52
CA MET A 55 -7.61 -12.35 -33.53
C MET A 55 -6.73 -11.55 -34.49
N TYR A 56 -5.68 -10.91 -34.00
CA TYR A 56 -4.77 -10.07 -34.79
C TYR A 56 -3.47 -10.76 -35.17
N HIS A 57 -3.31 -12.05 -34.83
CA HIS A 57 -2.10 -12.83 -35.11
C HIS A 57 -0.82 -12.12 -34.65
N THR A 58 -0.85 -11.54 -33.45
CA THR A 58 0.28 -10.74 -32.92
C THR A 58 1.46 -11.64 -32.60
N LYS A 59 2.69 -11.17 -32.91
CA LYS A 59 3.92 -11.91 -32.59
C LYS A 59 4.31 -11.83 -31.11
N LYS A 60 3.75 -10.87 -30.36
CA LYS A 60 4.10 -10.63 -28.95
C LYS A 60 2.91 -10.05 -28.22
N ILE A 61 2.58 -10.65 -27.09
CA ILE A 61 1.60 -10.14 -26.13
C ILE A 61 2.40 -9.62 -24.94
N ILE A 62 2.11 -8.39 -24.49
CA ILE A 62 2.75 -7.78 -23.34
C ILE A 62 1.64 -7.44 -22.34
N PRO A 63 1.47 -8.22 -21.27
CA PRO A 63 0.53 -7.90 -20.21
C PRO A 63 0.96 -6.67 -19.42
N ALA A 64 0.02 -6.05 -18.70
CA ALA A 64 0.36 -5.04 -17.70
C ALA A 64 1.19 -5.67 -16.58
N ALA A 65 2.06 -4.89 -15.96
CA ALA A 65 2.86 -5.33 -14.83
C ALA A 65 2.71 -4.37 -13.65
N ILE A 66 2.71 -4.94 -12.44
CA ILE A 66 2.73 -4.22 -11.18
C ILE A 66 4.06 -4.50 -10.50
N GLU A 67 4.74 -3.45 -10.09
CA GLU A 67 5.94 -3.54 -9.26
C GLU A 67 5.53 -3.48 -7.79
N PHE A 68 5.88 -4.49 -7.01
CA PHE A 68 5.74 -4.49 -5.56
C PHE A 68 7.08 -4.17 -4.92
N VAL A 69 7.07 -3.31 -3.91
CA VAL A 69 8.24 -2.96 -3.11
C VAL A 69 7.99 -3.36 -1.67
N ASP A 70 8.82 -4.27 -1.12
CA ASP A 70 8.80 -4.55 0.31
C ASP A 70 9.47 -3.40 1.05
N ILE A 71 8.66 -2.57 1.69
CA ILE A 71 9.14 -1.45 2.48
C ILE A 71 9.31 -1.93 3.92
N ALA A 72 10.56 -1.88 4.42
CA ALA A 72 10.90 -2.32 5.78
C ALA A 72 9.92 -1.77 6.81
N GLY A 73 9.55 -2.60 7.80
CA GLY A 73 8.53 -2.23 8.78
C GLY A 73 8.84 -0.93 9.50
N LEU A 74 7.83 -0.09 9.64
CA LEU A 74 7.92 1.15 10.40
C LEU A 74 8.05 0.83 11.89
N VAL A 75 8.99 1.50 12.54
CA VAL A 75 9.08 1.55 14.00
C VAL A 75 8.61 2.93 14.43
N LYS A 76 7.82 3.00 15.50
CA LYS A 76 7.33 4.25 16.10
C LYS A 76 8.48 5.25 16.31
N GLY A 77 8.31 6.48 15.84
CA GLY A 77 9.36 7.51 15.90
C GLY A 77 10.25 7.58 14.64
N ALA A 78 9.89 6.92 13.56
CA ALA A 78 10.62 6.92 12.30
C ALA A 78 10.80 8.33 11.71
N SER A 79 9.80 9.19 11.86
CA SER A 79 9.83 10.59 11.40
C SER A 79 10.84 11.45 12.18
N LYS A 80 11.17 11.07 13.43
CA LYS A 80 12.12 11.79 14.31
C LYS A 80 13.49 11.14 14.37
N GLY A 81 13.68 9.97 13.75
CA GLY A 81 14.89 9.15 13.83
C GLY A 81 15.86 9.42 12.70
N GLU A 82 17.16 9.24 13.01
CA GLU A 82 18.22 9.14 12.00
C GLU A 82 18.23 7.70 11.45
N GLY A 83 18.39 7.53 10.12
CA GLY A 83 18.65 6.23 9.50
C GLY A 83 17.42 5.53 8.91
N LEU A 84 17.03 4.37 9.45
CA LEU A 84 16.02 3.46 8.83
C LEU A 84 14.63 4.09 8.63
N GLY A 85 14.20 4.98 9.53
CA GLY A 85 12.92 5.67 9.40
C GLY A 85 12.87 6.61 8.20
N ASN A 86 13.91 7.37 7.95
CA ASN A 86 14.00 8.25 6.79
C ASN A 86 14.05 7.47 5.48
N GLN A 87 14.69 6.29 5.47
CA GLN A 87 14.72 5.40 4.30
C GLN A 87 13.33 4.82 4.02
N PHE A 88 12.60 4.40 5.06
CA PHE A 88 11.20 3.96 4.94
C PHE A 88 10.32 5.03 4.27
N LEU A 89 10.36 6.26 4.77
CA LEU A 89 9.57 7.36 4.23
C LEU A 89 9.99 7.73 2.79
N ALA A 90 11.29 7.65 2.47
CA ALA A 90 11.80 7.84 1.11
C ALA A 90 11.26 6.78 0.14
N ASN A 91 11.25 5.50 0.55
CA ASN A 91 10.73 4.41 -0.27
C ASN A 91 9.22 4.58 -0.54
N ILE A 92 8.43 5.03 0.45
CA ILE A 92 7.00 5.34 0.24
C ILE A 92 6.82 6.48 -0.76
N ARG A 93 7.72 7.47 -0.83
CA ARG A 93 7.61 8.57 -1.80
C ARG A 93 7.70 8.09 -3.25
N GLU A 94 8.45 7.03 -3.50
CA GLU A 94 8.71 6.50 -4.84
C GLU A 94 7.61 5.61 -5.40
N VAL A 95 6.65 5.19 -4.58
CA VAL A 95 5.54 4.32 -5.02
C VAL A 95 4.29 5.12 -5.38
N ASP A 96 3.45 4.56 -6.26
CA ASP A 96 2.21 5.19 -6.71
C ASP A 96 1.08 5.04 -5.68
N ALA A 97 1.02 3.89 -4.99
CA ALA A 97 0.02 3.58 -3.97
C ALA A 97 0.60 2.66 -2.89
N ILE A 98 -0.13 2.52 -1.80
CA ILE A 98 0.28 1.79 -0.59
C ILE A 98 -0.63 0.57 -0.39
N VAL A 99 -0.03 -0.61 -0.19
CA VAL A 99 -0.70 -1.78 0.37
C VAL A 99 -0.35 -1.85 1.85
N HIS A 100 -1.29 -1.50 2.70
CA HIS A 100 -1.10 -1.49 4.15
C HIS A 100 -1.49 -2.82 4.76
N VAL A 101 -0.52 -3.63 5.13
CA VAL A 101 -0.73 -4.94 5.76
C VAL A 101 -1.01 -4.75 7.24
N VAL A 102 -2.19 -5.22 7.67
CA VAL A 102 -2.70 -5.09 9.04
C VAL A 102 -2.88 -6.47 9.64
N ARG A 103 -2.34 -6.69 10.83
CA ARG A 103 -2.44 -7.97 11.52
C ARG A 103 -3.81 -8.13 12.18
N CYS A 104 -4.58 -9.13 11.71
CA CYS A 104 -5.88 -9.53 12.24
C CYS A 104 -5.90 -11.00 12.71
N PHE A 105 -4.72 -11.63 12.89
CA PHE A 105 -4.57 -13.00 13.38
C PHE A 105 -3.88 -13.04 14.73
N GLU A 106 -4.26 -14.02 15.57
CA GLU A 106 -3.58 -14.32 16.82
C GLU A 106 -2.55 -15.43 16.61
N ASN A 107 -1.33 -15.23 17.09
CA ASN A 107 -0.29 -16.24 17.12
C ASN A 107 0.65 -15.96 18.30
N THR A 108 0.68 -16.86 19.27
CA THR A 108 1.47 -16.74 20.50
C THR A 108 2.98 -16.82 20.26
N ASN A 109 3.40 -17.38 19.12
CA ASN A 109 4.82 -17.51 18.74
C ASN A 109 5.34 -16.26 18.03
N ILE A 110 4.46 -15.37 17.56
CA ILE A 110 4.80 -14.15 16.83
C ILE A 110 4.52 -12.96 17.73
N VAL A 111 5.57 -12.36 18.28
CA VAL A 111 5.46 -11.20 19.18
C VAL A 111 4.94 -9.99 18.41
N HIS A 112 3.90 -9.31 18.95
CA HIS A 112 3.46 -8.01 18.46
C HIS A 112 4.34 -6.90 19.09
N VAL A 113 4.65 -5.85 18.31
CA VAL A 113 5.55 -4.75 18.76
C VAL A 113 5.00 -4.04 19.99
N ASP A 114 3.67 -3.84 20.07
CA ASP A 114 3.00 -3.17 21.19
C ASP A 114 2.40 -4.17 22.21
N GLY A 115 2.74 -5.47 22.11
CA GLY A 115 2.33 -6.51 23.06
C GLY A 115 0.87 -6.97 22.98
N SER A 116 0.04 -6.32 22.17
CA SER A 116 -1.36 -6.70 21.88
C SER A 116 -1.71 -6.42 20.44
N ILE A 117 -2.65 -7.20 19.89
CA ILE A 117 -3.16 -7.00 18.54
C ILE A 117 -4.28 -5.96 18.63
N ASP A 118 -4.13 -4.89 17.87
CA ASP A 118 -5.11 -3.83 17.72
C ASP A 118 -4.95 -3.21 16.34
N PRO A 119 -5.73 -3.69 15.35
CA PRO A 119 -5.59 -3.28 13.95
C PRO A 119 -5.71 -1.77 13.72
N ILE A 120 -6.61 -1.10 14.44
CA ILE A 120 -6.86 0.34 14.28
C ILE A 120 -5.69 1.15 14.84
N ARG A 121 -5.21 0.84 16.03
CA ARG A 121 -4.01 1.46 16.61
C ARG A 121 -2.81 1.29 15.68
N ASP A 122 -2.66 0.13 15.07
CA ASP A 122 -1.54 -0.17 14.17
C ASP A 122 -1.62 0.68 12.89
N ILE A 123 -2.82 0.86 12.32
CA ILE A 123 -3.09 1.76 11.20
C ILE A 123 -2.78 3.20 11.58
N GLU A 124 -3.32 3.68 12.71
CA GLU A 124 -3.12 5.05 13.19
C GLU A 124 -1.64 5.35 13.45
N THR A 125 -0.88 4.37 13.96
CA THR A 125 0.57 4.52 14.20
C THR A 125 1.30 4.83 12.89
N ILE A 126 1.01 4.13 11.79
CA ILE A 126 1.61 4.40 10.49
C ILE A 126 1.14 5.73 9.93
N ASN A 127 -0.16 6.02 10.00
CA ASN A 127 -0.71 7.27 9.52
C ASN A 127 -0.06 8.49 10.19
N LEU A 128 0.14 8.44 11.51
CA LEU A 128 0.82 9.52 12.25
C LEU A 128 2.25 9.75 11.77
N GLU A 129 3.02 8.70 11.49
CA GLU A 129 4.38 8.85 10.98
C GLU A 129 4.40 9.48 9.57
N LEU A 130 3.43 9.11 8.70
CA LEU A 130 3.27 9.74 7.39
C LEU A 130 2.89 11.22 7.54
N ILE A 131 1.95 11.55 8.42
CA ILE A 131 1.53 12.92 8.72
C ILE A 131 2.70 13.75 9.22
N PHE A 132 3.50 13.26 10.18
CA PHE A 132 4.65 14.00 10.68
C PHE A 132 5.68 14.28 9.57
N SER A 133 5.93 13.31 8.70
CA SER A 133 6.81 13.51 7.56
C SER A 133 6.30 14.59 6.61
N ASP A 134 5.00 14.61 6.35
CA ASP A 134 4.40 15.60 5.45
C ASP A 134 4.36 16.99 6.09
N LEU A 135 4.09 17.08 7.39
CA LEU A 135 4.15 18.34 8.13
C LEU A 135 5.54 19.00 8.02
N GLU A 136 6.63 18.22 8.13
CA GLU A 136 7.98 18.77 7.95
C GLU A 136 8.21 19.33 6.54
N ILE A 137 7.63 18.71 5.50
CA ILE A 137 7.74 19.22 4.13
C ILE A 137 6.96 20.52 3.99
N LEU A 138 5.72 20.54 4.47
CA LEU A 138 4.88 21.72 4.43
C LEU A 138 5.52 22.89 5.17
N GLU A 139 6.08 22.66 6.36
CA GLU A 139 6.75 23.71 7.13
C GLU A 139 7.96 24.30 6.40
N ARG A 140 8.78 23.43 5.79
CA ARG A 140 9.92 23.90 4.96
C ARG A 140 9.44 24.71 3.75
N ARG A 141 8.33 24.30 3.11
CA ARG A 141 7.76 25.03 1.96
C ARG A 141 7.13 26.34 2.40
N ILE A 142 6.35 26.37 3.47
CA ILE A 142 5.77 27.58 4.08
C ILE A 142 6.87 28.61 4.37
N ALA A 143 7.95 28.21 5.01
CA ALA A 143 9.07 29.11 5.34
C ALA A 143 9.71 29.77 4.10
N LYS A 144 9.69 29.08 2.94
CA LYS A 144 10.14 29.66 1.66
C LYS A 144 9.08 30.57 1.06
N THR A 145 7.83 30.10 1.00
CA THR A 145 6.71 30.81 0.34
C THR A 145 6.34 32.11 1.06
N VAL A 146 6.46 32.17 2.40
CA VAL A 146 6.27 33.42 3.19
C VAL A 146 7.16 34.58 2.70
N LYS A 147 8.38 34.28 2.23
CA LYS A 147 9.28 35.33 1.71
C LYS A 147 8.82 35.84 0.34
N LEU A 148 8.27 34.95 -0.49
CA LEU A 148 7.81 35.28 -1.84
C LEU A 148 6.44 35.96 -1.81
N SER A 149 5.55 35.58 -0.92
CA SER A 149 4.16 36.04 -0.81
C SER A 149 4.02 37.56 -0.59
N ARG A 150 5.10 38.22 -0.13
CA ARG A 150 5.10 39.66 0.11
C ARG A 150 4.96 40.49 -1.19
N ASN A 151 5.45 39.95 -2.31
CA ASN A 151 5.51 40.65 -3.60
C ASN A 151 4.83 39.89 -4.74
N ASP A 152 4.29 38.70 -4.47
CA ASP A 152 3.68 37.80 -5.44
C ASP A 152 2.32 37.31 -4.96
N LYS A 153 1.27 37.60 -5.71
CA LYS A 153 -0.12 37.21 -5.39
C LYS A 153 -0.32 35.69 -5.51
N ALA A 154 0.35 35.03 -6.47
CA ALA A 154 0.27 33.59 -6.63
C ALA A 154 0.92 32.89 -5.42
N ALA A 155 2.10 33.37 -4.99
CA ALA A 155 2.74 32.89 -3.79
C ALA A 155 1.91 33.14 -2.51
N ALA A 156 1.14 34.22 -2.45
CA ALA A 156 0.24 34.48 -1.33
C ALA A 156 -0.95 33.49 -1.32
N LYS A 157 -1.51 33.16 -2.49
CA LYS A 157 -2.54 32.10 -2.63
C LYS A 157 -1.99 30.73 -2.27
N GLU A 158 -0.79 30.38 -2.75
CA GLU A 158 -0.13 29.11 -2.38
C GLU A 158 0.13 29.01 -0.87
N LEU A 159 0.53 30.12 -0.22
CA LEU A 159 0.75 30.15 1.23
C LEU A 159 -0.54 29.87 2.01
N ASP A 160 -1.67 30.39 1.58
CA ASP A 160 -2.98 30.08 2.18
C ASP A 160 -3.31 28.61 2.06
N LEU A 161 -3.14 28.02 0.88
CA LEU A 161 -3.32 26.59 0.65
C LEU A 161 -2.43 25.74 1.59
N LEU A 162 -1.14 26.07 1.64
CA LEU A 162 -0.17 25.36 2.49
C LEU A 162 -0.59 25.36 3.97
N ASN A 163 -1.10 26.50 4.47
CA ASN A 163 -1.57 26.59 5.85
C ASN A 163 -2.86 25.79 6.09
N ARG A 164 -3.79 25.77 5.12
CA ARG A 164 -5.02 24.96 5.22
C ARG A 164 -4.70 23.47 5.19
N VAL A 165 -3.81 23.02 4.31
CA VAL A 165 -3.36 21.63 4.25
C VAL A 165 -2.61 21.24 5.52
N LYS A 166 -1.74 22.12 6.05
CA LYS A 166 -1.07 21.89 7.32
C LYS A 166 -2.07 21.70 8.46
N ALA A 167 -3.06 22.59 8.59
CA ALA A 167 -4.08 22.48 9.63
C ALA A 167 -4.91 21.19 9.49
N HIS A 168 -5.19 20.76 8.25
CA HIS A 168 -5.89 19.49 7.99
C HIS A 168 -5.11 18.29 8.50
N LEU A 169 -3.79 18.24 8.25
CA LEU A 169 -2.90 17.18 8.77
C LEU A 169 -2.74 17.24 10.29
N GLU A 170 -2.67 18.43 10.89
CA GLU A 170 -2.61 18.64 12.35
C GLU A 170 -3.88 18.13 13.05
N ASP A 171 -5.02 18.09 12.35
CA ASP A 171 -6.28 17.47 12.79
C ASP A 171 -6.28 15.93 12.62
N ASN A 172 -5.12 15.31 12.32
CA ASN A 172 -4.96 13.87 12.02
C ASN A 172 -5.76 13.38 10.81
N LYS A 173 -6.07 14.25 9.85
CA LYS A 173 -6.73 13.91 8.58
C LYS A 173 -5.69 13.71 7.49
N MET A 174 -5.86 12.67 6.68
CA MET A 174 -4.95 12.39 5.56
C MET A 174 -5.13 13.42 4.43
N ALA A 175 -4.04 13.83 3.77
CA ALA A 175 -4.12 14.82 2.67
C ALA A 175 -5.02 14.38 1.52
N LYS A 176 -5.22 13.08 1.29
CA LYS A 176 -6.17 12.55 0.29
C LYS A 176 -7.62 13.00 0.52
N SER A 177 -8.00 13.32 1.76
CA SER A 177 -9.34 13.82 2.11
C SER A 177 -9.45 15.35 2.02
N PHE A 178 -8.37 16.06 1.69
CA PHE A 178 -8.38 17.50 1.47
C PHE A 178 -8.92 17.82 0.08
N VAL A 179 -10.04 18.55 -0.01
CA VAL A 179 -10.70 18.88 -1.27
C VAL A 179 -10.58 20.38 -1.55
N THR A 180 -10.29 20.72 -2.79
CA THR A 180 -10.35 22.08 -3.32
C THR A 180 -10.88 22.05 -4.75
N ASP A 181 -11.71 23.05 -5.11
CA ASP A 181 -12.28 23.21 -6.46
C ASP A 181 -11.41 24.10 -7.35
N ASP A 182 -10.34 24.69 -6.82
CA ASP A 182 -9.43 25.60 -7.54
C ASP A 182 -8.36 24.80 -8.28
N GLU A 183 -8.29 24.95 -9.60
CA GLU A 183 -7.37 24.21 -10.48
C GLU A 183 -5.89 24.47 -10.13
N ASP A 184 -5.50 25.70 -9.81
CA ASP A 184 -4.12 26.01 -9.41
C ASP A 184 -3.76 25.30 -8.10
N GLU A 185 -4.69 25.28 -7.13
CA GLU A 185 -4.49 24.62 -5.85
C GLU A 185 -4.37 23.09 -6.01
N GLN A 186 -5.17 22.49 -6.90
CA GLN A 186 -5.07 21.06 -7.22
C GLN A 186 -3.70 20.72 -7.81
N GLU A 187 -3.19 21.56 -8.74
CA GLU A 187 -1.86 21.37 -9.33
C GLU A 187 -0.75 21.51 -8.29
N TRP A 188 -0.84 22.54 -7.43
CA TRP A 188 0.13 22.72 -6.34
C TRP A 188 0.10 21.55 -5.36
N LEU A 189 -1.09 21.12 -4.93
CA LEU A 189 -1.25 20.00 -4.00
C LEU A 189 -0.61 18.71 -4.55
N ALA A 190 -0.85 18.40 -5.82
CA ALA A 190 -0.21 17.27 -6.50
C ALA A 190 1.33 17.42 -6.52
N SER A 191 1.85 18.65 -6.71
CA SER A 191 3.29 18.92 -6.75
C SER A 191 3.99 18.73 -5.40
N TYR A 192 3.25 18.74 -4.29
CA TYR A 192 3.84 18.58 -2.95
C TYR A 192 4.29 17.14 -2.69
N ASN A 193 3.77 16.17 -3.44
CA ASN A 193 4.08 14.75 -3.32
C ASN A 193 3.99 14.26 -1.86
N LEU A 194 2.86 14.59 -1.21
CA LEU A 194 2.60 14.19 0.16
C LEU A 194 2.38 12.68 0.26
N LEU A 195 2.93 12.06 1.30
CA LEU A 195 2.76 10.63 1.57
C LEU A 195 1.30 10.30 1.91
N THR A 196 0.66 11.21 2.67
CA THR A 196 -0.73 11.10 3.09
C THR A 196 -1.76 11.35 1.96
N ALA A 197 -1.31 11.79 0.78
CA ALA A 197 -2.14 11.94 -0.41
C ALA A 197 -2.20 10.66 -1.27
N LYS A 198 -1.34 9.67 -1.01
CA LYS A 198 -1.29 8.44 -1.81
C LYS A 198 -2.52 7.58 -1.55
N PRO A 199 -3.04 6.89 -2.59
CA PRO A 199 -4.06 5.85 -2.43
C PRO A 199 -3.56 4.73 -1.51
N VAL A 200 -4.45 4.21 -0.67
CA VAL A 200 -4.17 3.11 0.26
C VAL A 200 -5.19 2.00 0.07
N ILE A 201 -4.71 0.76 0.00
CA ILE A 201 -5.50 -0.46 0.07
C ILE A 201 -5.07 -1.20 1.33
N PHE A 202 -6.02 -1.64 2.16
CA PHE A 202 -5.72 -2.42 3.36
C PHE A 202 -5.73 -3.91 3.05
N ALA A 203 -4.66 -4.60 3.45
CA ALA A 203 -4.55 -6.05 3.44
C ALA A 203 -4.73 -6.56 4.88
N ALA A 204 -5.93 -7.00 5.21
CA ALA A 204 -6.23 -7.60 6.51
C ALA A 204 -5.68 -9.03 6.56
N ASN A 205 -4.52 -9.21 7.22
CA ASN A 205 -3.86 -10.50 7.31
C ASN A 205 -4.43 -11.31 8.46
N VAL A 206 -5.10 -12.42 8.13
CA VAL A 206 -5.83 -13.32 9.02
C VAL A 206 -5.15 -14.68 9.15
N SER A 207 -5.66 -15.53 10.05
CA SER A 207 -5.34 -16.95 10.10
C SER A 207 -6.06 -17.73 8.98
N GLU A 208 -5.63 -18.97 8.73
CA GLU A 208 -6.31 -19.88 7.78
C GLU A 208 -7.80 -20.06 8.10
N ASP A 209 -8.14 -20.23 9.38
CA ASP A 209 -9.52 -20.44 9.83
C ASP A 209 -10.47 -19.31 9.45
N ASP A 210 -9.97 -18.08 9.37
CA ASP A 210 -10.75 -16.88 9.02
C ASP A 210 -10.85 -16.64 7.51
N LEU A 211 -10.05 -17.36 6.70
CA LEU A 211 -9.96 -17.11 5.27
C LEU A 211 -11.22 -17.59 4.51
N ALA A 212 -11.80 -18.72 4.91
CA ALA A 212 -12.92 -19.37 4.22
C ALA A 212 -14.19 -18.49 4.17
N ASP A 213 -14.42 -17.65 5.18
CA ASP A 213 -15.57 -16.73 5.26
C ASP A 213 -15.19 -15.27 4.98
N ASP A 214 -14.04 -15.04 4.38
CA ASP A 214 -13.50 -13.70 4.09
C ASP A 214 -13.37 -12.83 5.36
N GLY A 215 -13.04 -13.47 6.48
CA GLY A 215 -12.89 -12.81 7.78
C GLY A 215 -14.20 -12.26 8.37
N ALA A 216 -15.37 -12.74 7.92
CA ALA A 216 -16.67 -12.20 8.32
C ALA A 216 -16.93 -12.28 9.83
N ASN A 217 -16.33 -13.26 10.52
CA ASN A 217 -16.44 -13.44 11.98
C ASN A 217 -15.26 -12.84 12.76
N ASN A 218 -14.20 -12.36 12.08
CA ASN A 218 -13.03 -11.77 12.72
C ASN A 218 -13.27 -10.30 13.09
N GLU A 219 -13.22 -9.98 14.37
CA GLU A 219 -13.47 -8.62 14.88
C GLU A 219 -12.42 -7.60 14.38
N GLY A 220 -11.16 -8.02 14.19
CA GLY A 220 -10.11 -7.18 13.61
C GLY A 220 -10.41 -6.79 12.17
N VAL A 221 -10.88 -7.75 11.36
CA VAL A 221 -11.28 -7.50 9.96
C VAL A 221 -12.49 -6.55 9.90
N LYS A 222 -13.48 -6.74 10.76
CA LYS A 222 -14.64 -5.82 10.84
C LYS A 222 -14.20 -4.40 11.15
N ALA A 223 -13.33 -4.22 12.14
CA ALA A 223 -12.81 -2.91 12.52
C ALA A 223 -12.02 -2.26 11.36
N VAL A 224 -11.18 -3.03 10.65
CA VAL A 224 -10.45 -2.52 9.48
C VAL A 224 -11.40 -2.11 8.35
N ARG A 225 -12.46 -2.90 8.09
CA ARG A 225 -13.46 -2.55 7.05
C ARG A 225 -14.24 -1.28 7.41
N GLU A 226 -14.65 -1.11 8.67
CA GLU A 226 -15.31 0.10 9.12
C GLU A 226 -14.40 1.32 9.00
N TYR A 227 -13.14 1.20 9.41
CA TYR A 227 -12.15 2.24 9.25
C TYR A 227 -11.92 2.61 7.77
N ALA A 228 -11.69 1.61 6.92
CA ALA A 228 -11.46 1.81 5.50
C ALA A 228 -12.66 2.48 4.80
N ALA A 229 -13.88 2.07 5.15
CA ALA A 229 -15.09 2.69 4.61
C ALA A 229 -15.21 4.18 5.00
N SER A 230 -14.78 4.56 6.21
CA SER A 230 -14.76 5.97 6.64
C SER A 230 -13.72 6.81 5.90
N GLU A 231 -12.68 6.16 5.37
CA GLU A 231 -11.56 6.77 4.65
C GLU A 231 -11.65 6.63 3.12
N ASP A 232 -12.76 6.09 2.60
CA ASP A 232 -12.94 5.77 1.16
C ASP A 232 -11.79 4.91 0.62
N CYS A 233 -11.48 3.83 1.34
CA CYS A 233 -10.43 2.88 1.02
C CYS A 233 -10.98 1.48 0.83
N GLU A 234 -10.31 0.67 0.01
CA GLU A 234 -10.59 -0.74 -0.19
C GLU A 234 -9.89 -1.62 0.86
N VAL A 235 -10.51 -2.78 1.15
CA VAL A 235 -9.95 -3.83 2.03
C VAL A 235 -10.04 -5.17 1.33
N PHE A 236 -8.95 -5.93 1.34
CA PHE A 236 -8.99 -7.34 1.03
C PHE A 236 -8.46 -8.16 2.21
N VAL A 237 -9.01 -9.37 2.36
CA VAL A 237 -8.57 -10.32 3.37
C VAL A 237 -7.57 -11.28 2.77
N VAL A 238 -6.51 -11.58 3.49
CA VAL A 238 -5.42 -12.46 3.07
C VAL A 238 -4.92 -13.29 4.23
N CYS A 239 -4.53 -14.53 3.98
CA CYS A 239 -3.64 -15.27 4.86
C CYS A 239 -2.28 -15.38 4.17
N ALA A 240 -1.33 -14.55 4.61
CA ALA A 240 -0.01 -14.47 3.96
C ALA A 240 0.76 -15.81 4.05
N GLU A 241 0.51 -16.63 5.08
CA GLU A 241 1.09 -17.96 5.27
C GLU A 241 0.59 -18.92 4.18
N ILE A 242 -0.72 -19.00 3.97
CA ILE A 242 -1.36 -19.81 2.92
C ILE A 242 -0.91 -19.35 1.52
N GLU A 243 -0.84 -18.04 1.29
CA GLU A 243 -0.34 -17.51 0.01
C GLU A 243 1.12 -17.92 -0.25
N GLU A 244 1.96 -17.95 0.78
CA GLU A 244 3.35 -18.42 0.65
C GLU A 244 3.41 -19.91 0.35
N GLU A 245 2.58 -20.75 0.98
CA GLU A 245 2.47 -22.17 0.69
C GLU A 245 2.01 -22.43 -0.74
N ILE A 246 0.90 -21.79 -1.17
CA ILE A 246 0.38 -21.89 -2.54
C ILE A 246 1.42 -21.46 -3.58
N SER A 247 2.25 -20.44 -3.28
CA SER A 247 3.29 -19.96 -4.19
C SER A 247 4.39 -20.99 -4.49
N GLN A 248 4.49 -22.06 -3.70
CA GLN A 248 5.48 -23.13 -3.84
C GLN A 248 4.94 -24.37 -4.58
N LEU A 249 3.62 -24.46 -4.80
CA LEU A 249 2.94 -25.56 -5.46
C LEU A 249 2.98 -25.39 -6.99
N ASP A 250 2.93 -26.51 -7.72
CA ASP A 250 2.69 -26.46 -9.15
C ASP A 250 1.20 -26.15 -9.48
N ASP A 251 0.88 -25.94 -10.75
CA ASP A 251 -0.47 -25.50 -11.15
C ASP A 251 -1.57 -26.51 -10.82
N ASP A 252 -1.27 -27.81 -10.90
CA ASP A 252 -2.25 -28.87 -10.60
C ASP A 252 -2.47 -29.00 -9.08
N GLU A 253 -1.40 -28.97 -8.30
CA GLU A 253 -1.43 -28.98 -6.85
C GLU A 253 -2.13 -27.72 -6.31
N LYS A 254 -1.86 -26.57 -6.91
CA LYS A 254 -2.49 -25.29 -6.58
C LYS A 254 -3.99 -25.31 -6.75
N ALA A 255 -4.48 -25.88 -7.88
CA ALA A 255 -5.90 -26.00 -8.13
C ALA A 255 -6.61 -26.90 -7.10
N MET A 256 -6.00 -28.02 -6.74
CA MET A 256 -6.52 -28.94 -5.72
C MET A 256 -6.55 -28.28 -4.33
N PHE A 257 -5.48 -27.58 -3.94
CA PHE A 257 -5.37 -26.91 -2.65
C PHE A 257 -6.40 -25.78 -2.49
N LEU A 258 -6.60 -25.00 -3.54
CA LEU A 258 -7.64 -23.94 -3.56
C LEU A 258 -9.06 -24.52 -3.44
N GLU A 259 -9.33 -25.66 -4.10
CA GLU A 259 -10.62 -26.34 -4.00
C GLU A 259 -10.86 -26.87 -2.57
N GLU A 260 -9.85 -27.45 -1.93
CA GLU A 260 -9.91 -27.96 -0.56
C GLU A 260 -10.19 -26.85 0.46
N LEU A 261 -9.57 -25.70 0.29
CA LEU A 261 -9.80 -24.51 1.12
C LEU A 261 -11.11 -23.75 0.79
N GLY A 262 -11.84 -24.15 -0.26
CA GLY A 262 -13.04 -23.47 -0.72
C GLY A 262 -12.76 -22.08 -1.33
N LEU A 263 -11.53 -21.79 -1.71
CA LEU A 263 -11.10 -20.53 -2.26
C LEU A 263 -11.25 -20.51 -3.80
N LYS A 264 -11.79 -19.43 -4.35
CA LYS A 264 -11.98 -19.27 -5.80
C LYS A 264 -10.76 -18.66 -6.51
N ALA A 265 -9.87 -18.03 -5.75
CA ALA A 265 -8.73 -17.30 -6.28
C ALA A 265 -7.69 -16.99 -5.19
N VAL A 266 -6.46 -16.78 -5.57
CA VAL A 266 -5.37 -16.27 -4.71
C VAL A 266 -5.41 -14.75 -4.60
N SER A 267 -4.80 -14.18 -3.55
CA SER A 267 -4.89 -12.75 -3.22
C SER A 267 -4.42 -11.80 -4.32
N TYR A 268 -3.45 -12.18 -5.17
CA TYR A 268 -3.05 -11.33 -6.28
C TYR A 268 -4.18 -11.11 -7.30
N THR A 269 -5.20 -11.99 -7.34
CA THR A 269 -6.40 -11.77 -8.16
C THR A 269 -7.32 -10.70 -7.58
N HIS A 270 -7.32 -10.50 -6.26
CA HIS A 270 -8.04 -9.37 -5.64
C HIS A 270 -7.36 -8.04 -5.94
N LEU A 271 -6.02 -7.98 -5.82
CA LEU A 271 -5.24 -6.80 -6.20
C LEU A 271 -5.32 -6.43 -7.69
N ARG A 272 -5.80 -7.36 -8.56
CA ARG A 272 -6.06 -7.13 -9.98
C ARG A 272 -7.38 -6.44 -10.27
N ALA A 273 -8.36 -6.60 -9.39
CA ALA A 273 -9.74 -6.15 -9.64
C ALA A 273 -9.92 -4.66 -9.33
N HIS A 274 -8.96 -4.06 -8.65
CA HIS A 274 -8.92 -2.67 -8.22
C HIS A 274 -7.77 -1.91 -8.89
#